data_6ad08477a8ac48e3f1a76722e437cf92
#
_entry.id   6ad08477a8ac48e3f1a76722e437cf92
#
_cell.length_a   1.000
_cell.length_b   1.000
_cell.length_c   1.000
_cell.angle_alpha   90.00
_cell.angle_beta   90.00
_cell.angle_gamma   90.00
#
_symmetry.space_group_name_H-M   'P 1'
#
loop_
_entity.id
_entity.type
_entity.pdbx_description
1 polymer ?
#
loop_
_entity_poly.entity_id
_entity_poly.type
_entity_poly.pdbx_seq_one_letter_code
_entity_poly.pdbx_strand_id
1 'polypeptide(L)'
;MRDRRAAESRGREGEARAAWFLRAKGWRILDQRVRTPAGEVDLVARRGKLIAFVEVKTRRSAAELDFAIDEHRLARVAAAAEMLAPRYCQEGDDMRVDVVLIAPRTWPRHIENAWMGS
;
A
#
# COMPACT_ATOMS: atom_id res chain seq x y z
N MET A 1 -3.10 -28.59 -3.64
CA MET A 1 -2.39 -27.57 -4.43
C MET A 1 -3.00 -26.20 -4.17
N ARG A 2 -2.17 -25.21 -3.96
CA ARG A 2 -2.66 -23.87 -3.71
C ARG A 2 -3.24 -23.25 -4.99
N ASP A 3 -4.42 -22.68 -4.88
CA ASP A 3 -5.06 -22.01 -6.00
C ASP A 3 -4.55 -20.57 -6.14
N ARG A 4 -3.69 -20.35 -7.12
CA ARG A 4 -3.13 -19.03 -7.40
C ARG A 4 -4.20 -18.02 -7.79
N ARG A 5 -5.23 -18.46 -8.51
CA ARG A 5 -6.30 -17.56 -8.94
C ARG A 5 -7.08 -17.01 -7.76
N ALA A 6 -7.39 -17.87 -6.79
CA ALA A 6 -8.09 -17.44 -5.59
C ALA A 6 -7.24 -16.46 -4.77
N ALA A 7 -5.93 -16.72 -4.64
CA ALA A 7 -5.03 -15.83 -3.93
C ALA A 7 -4.90 -14.48 -4.63
N GLU A 8 -4.76 -14.49 -5.95
CA GLU A 8 -4.68 -13.25 -6.74
C GLU A 8 -5.98 -12.46 -6.67
N SER A 9 -7.12 -13.14 -6.73
CA SER A 9 -8.43 -12.51 -6.62
C SER A 9 -8.61 -11.83 -5.26
N ARG A 10 -8.22 -12.50 -4.17
CA ARG A 10 -8.28 -11.90 -2.83
C ARG A 10 -7.36 -10.68 -2.72
N GLY A 11 -6.18 -10.74 -3.35
CA GLY A 11 -5.28 -9.60 -3.40
C GLY A 11 -5.89 -8.40 -4.10
N ARG A 12 -6.53 -8.63 -5.23
CA ARG A 12 -7.20 -7.56 -5.99
C ARG A 12 -8.37 -6.97 -5.21
N GLU A 13 -9.16 -7.81 -4.56
CA GLU A 13 -10.26 -7.35 -3.73
C GLU A 13 -9.74 -6.51 -2.57
N GLY A 14 -8.66 -6.94 -1.94
CA GLY A 14 -8.03 -6.18 -0.86
C GLY A 14 -7.54 -4.82 -1.34
N GLU A 15 -6.88 -4.78 -2.49
CA GLU A 15 -6.41 -3.53 -3.08
C GLU A 15 -7.58 -2.62 -3.44
N ALA A 16 -8.66 -3.17 -4.01
CA ALA A 16 -9.85 -2.40 -4.34
C ALA A 16 -10.49 -1.80 -3.09
N ARG A 17 -10.59 -2.59 -2.02
CA ARG A 17 -11.13 -2.11 -0.75
C ARG A 17 -10.24 -1.04 -0.13
N ALA A 18 -8.93 -1.22 -0.19
CA ALA A 18 -7.98 -0.22 0.30
C ALA A 18 -8.09 1.07 -0.49
N ALA A 19 -8.20 0.98 -1.81
CA ALA A 19 -8.36 2.16 -2.67
C ALA A 19 -9.65 2.91 -2.34
N TRP A 20 -10.76 2.18 -2.18
CA TRP A 20 -12.03 2.78 -1.82
C TRP A 20 -11.96 3.47 -0.45
N PHE A 21 -11.34 2.80 0.52
CA PHE A 21 -11.16 3.33 1.86
C PHE A 21 -10.34 4.63 1.83
N LEU A 22 -9.24 4.64 1.08
CA LEU A 22 -8.41 5.84 0.94
C LEU A 22 -9.16 6.97 0.27
N ARG A 23 -9.93 6.67 -0.79
CA ARG A 23 -10.77 7.69 -1.45
C ARG A 23 -11.76 8.30 -0.47
N ALA A 24 -12.36 7.50 0.39
CA ALA A 24 -13.28 7.99 1.41
C ALA A 24 -12.60 8.93 2.41
N LYS A 25 -11.29 8.78 2.60
CA LYS A 25 -10.47 9.65 3.47
C LYS A 25 -9.91 10.88 2.74
N GLY A 26 -10.28 11.06 1.49
CA GLY A 26 -9.86 12.22 0.70
C GLY A 26 -8.61 12.00 -0.15
N TRP A 27 -8.15 10.76 -0.29
CA TRP A 27 -7.01 10.44 -1.15
C TRP A 27 -7.48 10.22 -2.59
N ARG A 28 -6.66 10.67 -3.53
CA ARG A 28 -6.84 10.37 -4.95
C ARG A 28 -5.88 9.25 -5.32
N ILE A 29 -6.39 8.18 -5.90
CA ILE A 29 -5.55 7.07 -6.32
C ILE A 29 -4.95 7.42 -7.69
N LEU A 30 -3.63 7.55 -7.74
CA LEU A 30 -2.93 7.90 -8.97
C LEU A 30 -2.59 6.69 -9.82
N ASP A 31 -2.28 5.56 -9.17
CA ASP A 31 -1.87 4.35 -9.89
C ASP A 31 -2.02 3.13 -8.98
N GLN A 32 -2.02 1.95 -9.60
CA GLN A 32 -2.14 0.68 -8.90
C GLN A 32 -1.14 -0.32 -9.48
N ARG A 33 -0.59 -1.18 -8.61
CA ARG A 33 0.30 -2.27 -9.02
C ARG A 33 1.47 -1.82 -9.86
N VAL A 34 2.23 -0.87 -9.35
CA VAL A 34 3.36 -0.31 -10.07
C VAL A 34 4.60 -1.13 -9.73
N ARG A 35 5.21 -1.71 -10.75
CA ARG A 35 6.40 -2.55 -10.60
C ARG A 35 7.67 -1.77 -10.87
N THR A 36 8.70 -2.06 -10.08
CA THR A 36 10.04 -1.53 -10.28
C THR A 36 11.06 -2.66 -10.08
N PRO A 37 12.31 -2.49 -10.52
CA PRO A 37 13.35 -3.47 -10.21
C PRO A 37 13.56 -3.69 -8.70
N ALA A 38 13.25 -2.70 -7.87
CA ALA A 38 13.40 -2.80 -6.41
C ALA A 38 12.23 -3.52 -5.74
N GLY A 39 11.03 -3.47 -6.35
CA GLY A 39 9.83 -4.07 -5.78
C GLY A 39 8.57 -3.49 -6.39
N GLU A 40 7.44 -3.86 -5.83
CA GLU A 40 6.12 -3.44 -6.30
C GLU A 40 5.44 -2.57 -5.26
N VAL A 41 4.73 -1.54 -5.73
CA VAL A 41 3.89 -0.68 -4.90
C VAL A 41 2.44 -0.96 -5.27
N ASP A 42 1.63 -1.32 -4.29
CA ASP A 42 0.23 -1.70 -4.56
C ASP A 42 -0.63 -0.53 -4.98
N LEU A 43 -0.49 0.62 -4.31
CA LEU A 43 -1.24 1.84 -4.65
C LEU A 43 -0.32 3.05 -4.53
N VAL A 44 -0.51 4.01 -5.42
CA VAL A 44 0.10 5.34 -5.30
C VAL A 44 -1.05 6.33 -5.13
N ALA A 45 -1.01 7.11 -4.06
CA ALA A 45 -2.12 8.00 -3.72
C ALA A 45 -1.62 9.41 -3.39
N ARG A 46 -2.45 10.41 -3.66
CA ARG A 46 -2.16 11.83 -3.38
C ARG A 46 -3.26 12.43 -2.53
N ARG A 47 -2.84 13.20 -1.55
CA ARG A 47 -3.74 14.07 -0.78
C ARG A 47 -3.01 15.38 -0.53
N GLY A 48 -3.44 16.47 -1.20
CA GLY A 48 -2.74 17.74 -1.15
C GLY A 48 -1.35 17.62 -1.76
N LYS A 49 -0.33 17.98 -0.99
CA LYS A 49 1.07 17.90 -1.41
C LYS A 49 1.78 16.68 -0.84
N LEU A 50 1.03 15.63 -0.53
CA LEU A 50 1.56 14.40 0.02
C LEU A 50 1.28 13.25 -0.92
N ILE A 51 2.32 12.51 -1.27
CA ILE A 51 2.23 11.28 -2.04
C ILE A 51 2.50 10.11 -1.10
N ALA A 52 1.58 9.16 -1.05
CA ALA A 52 1.74 7.93 -0.28
C ALA A 52 1.95 6.75 -1.23
N PHE A 53 3.01 6.00 -0.99
CA PHE A 53 3.27 4.73 -1.66
C PHE A 53 2.77 3.66 -0.71
N VAL A 54 1.73 2.93 -1.10
CA VAL A 54 0.93 2.13 -0.18
C VAL A 54 1.11 0.65 -0.44
N GLU A 55 1.45 -0.08 0.62
CA GLU A 55 1.44 -1.53 0.66
C GLU A 55 0.10 -1.98 1.24
N VAL A 56 -0.58 -2.88 0.54
CA VAL A 56 -1.85 -3.44 1.01
C VAL A 56 -1.62 -4.87 1.48
N LYS A 57 -1.99 -5.13 2.73
CA LYS A 57 -1.88 -6.47 3.33
C LYS A 57 -3.27 -6.99 3.64
N THR A 58 -3.60 -8.14 3.06
CA THR A 58 -4.86 -8.82 3.30
C THR A 58 -4.64 -10.05 4.15
N ARG A 59 -5.43 -10.21 5.20
CA ARG A 59 -5.37 -11.35 6.10
C ARG A 59 -6.77 -11.92 6.28
N ARG A 60 -6.83 -13.18 6.73
CA ARG A 60 -8.10 -13.89 6.90
C ARG A 60 -8.86 -13.48 8.16
N SER A 61 -8.16 -12.87 9.11
CA SER A 61 -8.80 -12.42 10.35
C SER A 61 -8.10 -11.18 10.87
N ALA A 62 -8.81 -10.44 11.73
CA ALA A 62 -8.23 -9.26 12.38
C ALA A 62 -7.03 -9.62 13.26
N ALA A 63 -7.03 -10.81 13.88
CA ALA A 63 -5.91 -11.25 14.71
C ALA A 63 -4.62 -11.39 13.91
N GLU A 64 -4.71 -11.81 12.64
CA GLU A 64 -3.53 -11.96 11.78
C GLU A 64 -2.93 -10.62 11.36
N LEU A 65 -3.69 -9.52 11.47
CA LEU A 65 -3.19 -8.21 11.08
C LEU A 65 -2.06 -7.71 11.96
N ASP A 66 -2.02 -8.12 13.22
CA ASP A 66 -0.97 -7.69 14.15
C ASP A 66 0.42 -8.16 13.71
N PHE A 67 0.49 -9.17 12.86
CA PHE A 67 1.75 -9.74 12.37
C PHE A 67 1.95 -9.52 10.88
N ALA A 68 1.18 -8.60 10.28
CA ALA A 68 1.21 -8.41 8.83
C ALA A 68 2.35 -7.52 8.35
N ILE A 69 2.95 -6.72 9.23
CA ILE A 69 4.02 -5.80 8.85
C ILE A 69 5.37 -6.52 8.87
N ASP A 70 6.07 -6.43 7.74
CA ASP A 70 7.36 -7.07 7.52
C ASP A 70 8.35 -5.97 7.10
N GLU A 71 9.40 -5.79 7.91
CA GLU A 71 10.42 -4.77 7.68
C GLU A 71 11.14 -4.95 6.35
N HIS A 72 11.43 -6.19 5.95
CA HIS A 72 12.09 -6.45 4.67
C HIS A 72 11.20 -6.03 3.50
N ARG A 73 9.91 -6.29 3.60
CA ARG A 73 8.96 -5.90 2.58
C ARG A 73 8.81 -4.38 2.51
N LEU A 74 8.74 -3.73 3.67
CA LEU A 74 8.68 -2.27 3.73
C LEU A 74 9.93 -1.63 3.14
N ALA A 75 11.11 -2.20 3.38
CA ALA A 75 12.35 -1.70 2.79
C ALA A 75 12.29 -1.74 1.26
N ARG A 76 11.73 -2.81 0.69
CA ARG A 76 11.58 -2.92 -0.76
C ARG A 76 10.55 -1.94 -1.30
N VAL A 77 9.46 -1.73 -0.58
CA VAL A 77 8.46 -0.72 -0.97
C VAL A 77 9.09 0.67 -0.93
N ALA A 78 9.86 0.97 0.11
CA ALA A 78 10.56 2.25 0.23
C ALA A 78 11.55 2.47 -0.91
N ALA A 79 12.31 1.44 -1.28
CA ALA A 79 13.23 1.52 -2.42
C ALA A 79 12.49 1.74 -3.73
N ALA A 80 11.36 1.04 -3.93
CA ALA A 80 10.51 1.24 -5.10
C ALA A 80 9.94 2.66 -5.11
N ALA A 81 9.52 3.17 -3.96
CA ALA A 81 9.00 4.53 -3.84
C ALA A 81 10.04 5.58 -4.26
N GLU A 82 11.30 5.39 -3.85
CA GLU A 82 12.38 6.30 -4.28
C GLU A 82 12.56 6.28 -5.79
N MET A 83 12.49 5.12 -6.42
CA MET A 83 12.58 5.00 -7.87
C MET A 83 11.40 5.65 -8.58
N LEU A 84 10.23 5.62 -7.97
CA LEU A 84 9.00 6.16 -8.55
C LEU A 84 8.74 7.62 -8.23
N ALA A 85 9.42 8.17 -7.23
CA ALA A 85 9.20 9.56 -6.81
C ALA A 85 9.23 10.56 -7.97
N PRO A 86 10.22 10.53 -8.89
CA PRO A 86 10.24 11.48 -10.01
C PRO A 86 9.00 11.39 -10.91
N ARG A 87 8.34 10.23 -10.94
CA ARG A 87 7.17 10.01 -11.79
C ARG A 87 5.90 10.61 -11.21
N TYR A 88 5.77 10.63 -9.88
CA TYR A 88 4.53 11.03 -9.21
C TYR A 88 4.65 12.30 -8.39
N CYS A 89 5.82 12.58 -7.84
CA CYS A 89 6.01 13.74 -6.97
C CYS A 89 6.38 14.97 -7.80
N GLN A 90 5.73 16.09 -7.48
CA GLN A 90 6.03 17.38 -8.06
C GLN A 90 6.86 18.18 -7.04
N GLU A 91 7.42 19.30 -7.50
CA GLU A 91 8.20 20.17 -6.62
C GLU A 91 7.33 20.60 -5.41
N GLY A 92 7.90 20.45 -4.23
CA GLY A 92 7.20 20.81 -2.99
C GLY A 92 6.37 19.68 -2.39
N ASP A 93 6.26 18.53 -3.10
CA ASP A 93 5.54 17.39 -2.55
C ASP A 93 6.40 16.62 -1.54
N ASP A 94 5.76 16.16 -0.48
CA ASP A 94 6.35 15.18 0.42
C ASP A 94 5.92 13.78 -0.03
N MET A 95 6.70 12.78 0.37
CA MET A 95 6.35 11.39 0.11
C MET A 95 6.52 10.55 1.37
N ARG A 96 5.75 9.49 1.47
CA ARG A 96 5.90 8.53 2.56
C ARG A 96 5.41 7.15 2.13
N VAL A 97 5.75 6.14 2.90
CA VAL A 97 5.29 4.77 2.70
C VAL A 97 4.23 4.48 3.75
N ASP A 98 3.05 4.08 3.30
CA ASP A 98 1.93 3.73 4.17
C ASP A 98 1.58 2.25 3.98
N VAL A 99 0.92 1.68 4.97
CA VAL A 99 0.37 0.33 4.90
C VAL A 99 -1.13 0.39 5.20
N VAL A 100 -1.91 -0.33 4.40
CA VAL A 100 -3.33 -0.52 4.68
C VAL A 100 -3.57 -2.01 4.92
N LEU A 101 -4.10 -2.32 6.10
CA LEU A 101 -4.38 -3.69 6.53
C LEU A 101 -5.86 -3.99 6.32
N ILE A 102 -6.15 -5.07 5.58
CA ILE A 102 -7.49 -5.48 5.21
C ILE A 102 -7.79 -6.86 5.79
N ALA A 103 -8.90 -6.98 6.50
CA ALA A 103 -9.41 -8.27 6.97
C ALA A 103 -10.93 -8.26 6.91
N PRO A 104 -11.57 -9.45 6.80
CA PRO A 104 -13.04 -9.52 6.78
C PRO A 104 -13.65 -9.00 8.08
N ARG A 105 -14.79 -8.34 7.97
CA ARG A 105 -15.61 -7.89 9.11
C ARG A 105 -14.95 -6.87 10.02
N THR A 106 -13.91 -6.20 9.50
CA THR A 106 -13.26 -5.11 10.24
C THR A 106 -12.96 -3.98 9.29
N TRP A 107 -12.92 -2.77 9.84
CA TRP A 107 -12.53 -1.61 9.05
C TRP A 107 -11.07 -1.74 8.63
N PRO A 108 -10.72 -1.27 7.43
CA PRO A 108 -9.31 -1.19 7.06
C PRO A 108 -8.54 -0.38 8.10
N ARG A 109 -7.32 -0.82 8.39
CA ARG A 109 -6.43 -0.11 9.29
C ARG A 109 -5.34 0.55 8.46
N HIS A 110 -5.20 1.86 8.59
CA HIS A 110 -4.23 2.65 7.84
C HIS A 110 -3.06 3.01 8.74
N ILE A 111 -1.89 2.51 8.42
CA ILE A 111 -0.66 2.82 9.15
C ILE A 111 0.11 3.83 8.31
N GLU A 112 0.10 5.07 8.76
CA GLU A 112 0.74 6.17 8.05
C GLU A 112 2.22 6.19 8.37
N ASN A 113 3.03 6.52 7.35
CA ASN A 113 4.48 6.64 7.50
C ASN A 113 5.10 5.40 8.14
N ALA A 114 4.77 4.24 7.61
CA ALA A 114 5.14 2.95 8.18
C ALA A 114 6.64 2.65 8.05
N TRP A 115 7.34 3.27 7.11
CA TRP A 115 8.77 3.10 6.90
C TRP A 115 9.53 4.29 7.47
N MET A 116 10.29 4.06 8.52
CA MET A 116 11.03 5.12 9.22
C MET A 116 12.49 5.23 8.75
N GLY A 117 12.85 4.45 7.74
CA GLY A 117 14.22 4.39 7.29
C GLY A 117 15.03 3.37 8.08
N SER A 118 16.26 3.15 7.68
CA SER A 118 17.16 2.20 8.35
C SER A 118 18.26 2.94 9.10
#